data_b39af17289e5032d6f0f2cd24f4785fa
#
_entry.id   b39af17289e5032d6f0f2cd24f4785fa
#
_cell.length_a   1.000
_cell.length_b   1.000
_cell.length_c   1.000
_cell.angle_alpha   90.00
_cell.angle_beta   90.00
_cell.angle_gamma   90.00
#
_symmetry.space_group_name_H-M   'P 1'
#
loop_
_entity.id
_entity.type
_entity.pdbx_description
1 polymer ?
#
loop_
_entity_poly.entity_id
_entity_poly.type
_entity_poly.pdbx_seq_one_letter_code
_entity_poly.pdbx_strand_id
1 'polypeptide(L)'
;VSVHYFEYASNYCYEGEQHDFWEFLYVDKGELHVRAGSRELTMKRGQMIFHEPGEFHSLRANGVVAPNLVVISFVCHSRAMACFAGRVLSIGDAEREYLARIIKEADAAFSTPLNDPYTKQLLRAPHAPLGAEQLIGASLESLLVYLARRSTGEAPAHSAAKPTSLIRAHSQQEFVDRVRAYLEKNIS
;
A
#
# COMPACT_ATOMS: atom_id res chain seq x y z
N VAL A 1 6.88 -6.24 -7.64
CA VAL A 1 6.20 -5.12 -6.97
C VAL A 1 6.84 -3.82 -7.42
N SER A 2 6.04 -2.85 -7.87
CA SER A 2 6.45 -1.46 -8.07
C SER A 2 5.74 -0.58 -7.04
N VAL A 3 6.41 0.45 -6.53
CA VAL A 3 5.91 1.32 -5.48
C VAL A 3 6.14 2.77 -5.88
N HIS A 4 5.09 3.57 -5.89
CA HIS A 4 5.16 4.99 -6.21
C HIS A 4 4.39 5.83 -5.20
N TYR A 5 4.91 7.02 -4.93
CA TYR A 5 4.24 8.07 -4.17
C TYR A 5 4.28 9.35 -4.98
N PHE A 6 3.15 9.69 -5.59
CA PHE A 6 3.05 10.84 -6.48
C PHE A 6 2.48 12.07 -5.78
N GLU A 7 3.08 13.21 -6.02
CA GLU A 7 2.58 14.52 -5.66
C GLU A 7 2.26 15.28 -6.96
N TYR A 8 1.03 15.16 -7.41
CA TYR A 8 0.61 15.73 -8.69
C TYR A 8 0.16 17.19 -8.56
N ALA A 9 0.28 17.95 -9.66
CA ALA A 9 -0.34 19.25 -9.78
C ALA A 9 -1.86 19.14 -9.83
N SER A 10 -2.58 20.21 -9.45
CA SER A 10 -4.05 20.20 -9.43
C SER A 10 -4.71 20.02 -10.81
N ASN A 11 -3.97 20.25 -11.89
CA ASN A 11 -4.42 20.06 -13.27
C ASN A 11 -3.83 18.82 -13.95
N TYR A 12 -3.22 17.92 -13.19
CA TYR A 12 -2.61 16.71 -13.74
C TYR A 12 -3.65 15.81 -14.42
N CYS A 13 -3.27 15.28 -15.58
CA CYS A 13 -4.06 14.32 -16.33
C CYS A 13 -3.15 13.18 -16.80
N TYR A 14 -3.55 11.96 -16.51
CA TYR A 14 -2.94 10.74 -17.03
C TYR A 14 -3.93 10.07 -17.98
N GLU A 15 -3.54 9.98 -19.25
CA GLU A 15 -4.40 9.48 -20.34
C GLU A 15 -4.79 8.00 -20.17
N GLY A 16 -3.98 7.26 -19.41
CA GLY A 16 -4.27 5.90 -18.99
C GLY A 16 -3.37 4.84 -19.58
N GLU A 17 -3.51 3.66 -19.02
CA GLU A 17 -2.80 2.45 -19.41
C GLU A 17 -3.64 1.20 -19.19
N GLN A 18 -3.12 0.09 -19.68
CA GLN A 18 -3.63 -1.26 -19.47
C GLN A 18 -2.44 -2.20 -19.35
N HIS A 19 -2.44 -3.06 -18.34
CA HIS A 19 -1.36 -4.00 -18.07
C HIS A 19 -1.90 -5.33 -17.53
N ASP A 20 -1.06 -6.35 -17.46
CA ASP A 20 -1.42 -7.73 -17.09
C ASP A 20 -1.18 -8.10 -15.62
N PHE A 21 -0.99 -7.09 -14.76
CA PHE A 21 -0.81 -7.24 -13.32
C PHE A 21 -1.84 -6.42 -12.55
N TRP A 22 -1.96 -6.69 -11.24
CA TRP A 22 -2.77 -5.89 -10.33
C TRP A 22 -2.10 -4.59 -9.98
N GLU A 23 -2.90 -3.54 -9.88
CA GLU A 23 -2.47 -2.27 -9.34
C GLU A 23 -3.52 -1.74 -8.38
N PHE A 24 -3.10 -1.07 -7.32
CA PHE A 24 -4.02 -0.24 -6.57
C PHE A 24 -3.57 1.20 -6.52
N LEU A 25 -4.55 2.08 -6.50
CA LEU A 25 -4.41 3.52 -6.28
C LEU A 25 -5.07 3.88 -4.95
N TYR A 26 -4.30 4.50 -4.06
CA TYR A 26 -4.78 5.07 -2.79
C TYR A 26 -4.62 6.58 -2.80
N VAL A 27 -5.68 7.31 -2.42
CA VAL A 27 -5.68 8.77 -2.32
C VAL A 27 -5.25 9.19 -0.92
N ASP A 28 -4.01 9.69 -0.78
CA ASP A 28 -3.48 10.17 0.49
C ASP A 28 -3.94 11.60 0.79
N LYS A 29 -4.04 12.43 -0.25
CA LYS A 29 -4.50 13.82 -0.17
C LYS A 29 -5.30 14.21 -1.40
N GLY A 30 -6.29 15.09 -1.20
CA GLY A 30 -7.06 15.67 -2.29
C GLY A 30 -8.19 14.77 -2.79
N GLU A 31 -8.56 14.99 -4.05
CA GLU A 31 -9.62 14.32 -4.77
C GLU A 31 -9.24 14.24 -6.25
N LEU A 32 -9.64 13.18 -6.92
CA LEU A 32 -9.41 12.99 -8.34
C LEU A 32 -10.52 12.16 -8.99
N HIS A 33 -10.64 12.30 -10.31
CA HIS A 33 -11.49 11.45 -11.13
C HIS A 33 -10.67 10.29 -11.66
N VAL A 34 -11.20 9.08 -11.51
CA VAL A 34 -10.57 7.83 -11.99
C VAL A 34 -11.53 7.17 -12.97
N ARG A 35 -11.00 6.76 -14.12
CA ARG A 35 -11.65 5.80 -14.99
C ARG A 35 -11.10 4.41 -14.72
N ALA A 36 -11.99 3.45 -14.49
CA ALA A 36 -11.69 2.04 -14.29
C ALA A 36 -12.58 1.21 -15.21
N GLY A 37 -12.00 0.73 -16.32
CA GLY A 37 -12.75 0.13 -17.42
C GLY A 37 -13.78 1.11 -18.04
N SER A 38 -15.05 0.75 -17.92
CA SER A 38 -16.18 1.59 -18.38
C SER A 38 -16.73 2.55 -17.31
N ARG A 39 -16.22 2.50 -16.08
CA ARG A 39 -16.73 3.28 -14.94
C ARG A 39 -15.91 4.55 -14.75
N GLU A 40 -16.59 5.63 -14.44
CA GLU A 40 -15.97 6.87 -13.96
C GLU A 40 -16.34 7.08 -12.50
N LEU A 41 -15.33 7.38 -11.68
CA LEU A 41 -15.44 7.47 -10.23
C LEU A 41 -14.75 8.75 -9.77
N THR A 42 -15.28 9.36 -8.71
CA THR A 42 -14.55 10.39 -7.95
C THR A 42 -14.00 9.77 -6.70
N MET A 43 -12.67 9.76 -6.60
CA MET A 43 -11.93 9.22 -5.47
C MET A 43 -11.51 10.35 -4.53
N LYS A 44 -11.68 10.14 -3.23
CA LYS A 44 -11.36 11.12 -2.18
C LYS A 44 -10.29 10.58 -1.24
N ARG A 45 -9.68 11.47 -0.49
CA ARG A 45 -8.72 11.12 0.56
C ARG A 45 -9.21 9.93 1.40
N GLY A 46 -8.32 8.97 1.62
CA GLY A 46 -8.59 7.76 2.40
C GLY A 46 -9.28 6.64 1.62
N GLN A 47 -9.50 6.82 0.32
CA GLN A 47 -10.08 5.79 -0.54
C GLN A 47 -9.02 5.09 -1.39
N MET A 48 -9.26 3.81 -1.66
CA MET A 48 -8.43 2.94 -2.48
C MET A 48 -9.28 2.21 -3.51
N ILE A 49 -8.78 2.08 -4.73
CA ILE A 49 -9.35 1.24 -5.79
C ILE A 49 -8.28 0.28 -6.31
N PHE A 50 -8.72 -0.91 -6.70
CA PHE A 50 -7.87 -1.89 -7.38
C PHE A 50 -8.23 -1.96 -8.85
N HIS A 51 -7.21 -1.95 -9.70
CA HIS A 51 -7.26 -2.20 -11.13
C HIS A 51 -6.85 -3.64 -11.40
N GLU A 52 -7.74 -4.39 -12.05
CA GLU A 52 -7.51 -5.80 -12.39
C GLU A 52 -6.57 -5.93 -13.59
N PRO A 53 -5.86 -7.07 -13.73
CA PRO A 53 -5.14 -7.37 -14.97
C PRO A 53 -6.04 -7.21 -16.19
N GLY A 54 -5.61 -6.40 -17.16
CA GLY A 54 -6.37 -6.12 -18.38
C GLY A 54 -7.43 -5.01 -18.25
N GLU A 55 -7.62 -4.38 -17.10
CA GLU A 55 -8.50 -3.23 -16.95
C GLU A 55 -7.81 -1.95 -17.42
N PHE A 56 -8.36 -1.28 -18.43
CA PHE A 56 -7.89 0.08 -18.78
C PHE A 56 -8.25 1.05 -17.67
N HIS A 57 -7.29 1.86 -17.24
CA HIS A 57 -7.51 2.88 -16.22
C HIS A 57 -6.78 4.18 -16.53
N SER A 58 -7.36 5.29 -16.11
CA SER A 58 -6.81 6.64 -16.24
C SER A 58 -7.19 7.48 -15.04
N LEU A 59 -6.54 8.61 -14.85
CA LEU A 59 -6.86 9.53 -13.75
C LEU A 59 -6.71 10.98 -14.15
N ARG A 60 -7.50 11.85 -13.51
CA ARG A 60 -7.45 13.30 -13.69
C ARG A 60 -7.69 14.00 -12.36
N ALA A 61 -6.80 14.90 -12.00
CA ALA A 61 -7.02 15.80 -10.87
C ALA A 61 -8.23 16.71 -11.11
N ASN A 62 -8.84 17.22 -10.05
CA ASN A 62 -10.10 17.99 -10.13
C ASN A 62 -9.92 19.47 -10.50
N GLY A 63 -8.70 19.93 -10.77
CA GLY A 63 -8.40 21.33 -11.12
C GLY A 63 -8.28 22.26 -9.90
N VAL A 64 -8.57 21.79 -8.70
CA VAL A 64 -8.65 22.63 -7.49
C VAL A 64 -7.57 22.24 -6.48
N VAL A 65 -7.52 20.97 -6.10
CA VAL A 65 -6.59 20.47 -5.08
C VAL A 65 -5.56 19.54 -5.72
N ALA A 66 -4.27 19.82 -5.47
CA ALA A 66 -3.18 18.94 -5.85
C ALA A 66 -3.28 17.59 -5.08
N PRO A 67 -3.49 16.45 -5.76
CA PRO A 67 -3.63 15.17 -5.09
C PRO A 67 -2.28 14.52 -4.83
N ASN A 68 -2.18 13.80 -3.69
CA ASN A 68 -1.09 12.88 -3.42
C ASN A 68 -1.62 11.45 -3.47
N LEU A 69 -0.92 10.58 -4.17
CA LEU A 69 -1.34 9.21 -4.45
C LEU A 69 -0.25 8.21 -4.09
N VAL A 70 -0.66 7.08 -3.53
CA VAL A 70 0.17 5.86 -3.50
C VAL A 70 -0.33 4.94 -4.60
N VAL A 71 0.57 4.53 -5.48
CA VAL A 71 0.29 3.55 -6.54
C VAL A 71 1.23 2.36 -6.35
N ILE A 72 0.67 1.17 -6.21
CA ILE A 72 1.46 -0.05 -6.05
C ILE A 72 0.97 -1.10 -7.04
N SER A 73 1.89 -1.56 -7.88
CA SER A 73 1.64 -2.60 -8.89
C SER A 73 2.30 -3.91 -8.45
N PHE A 74 1.61 -5.04 -8.62
CA PHE A 74 2.08 -6.35 -8.20
C PHE A 74 1.42 -7.50 -8.96
N VAL A 75 2.10 -8.62 -9.06
CA VAL A 75 1.53 -9.85 -9.61
C VAL A 75 0.93 -10.69 -8.48
N CYS A 76 -0.32 -11.08 -8.63
CA CYS A 76 -1.01 -12.00 -7.73
C CYS A 76 -1.99 -12.87 -8.50
N HIS A 77 -1.86 -14.20 -8.38
CA HIS A 77 -2.73 -15.18 -9.05
C HIS A 77 -3.79 -15.77 -8.12
N SER A 78 -3.88 -15.28 -6.89
CA SER A 78 -4.88 -15.75 -5.92
C SER A 78 -6.29 -15.37 -6.36
N ARG A 79 -7.21 -16.34 -6.32
CA ARG A 79 -8.65 -16.08 -6.55
C ARG A 79 -9.27 -15.15 -5.50
N ALA A 80 -8.64 -15.01 -4.34
CA ALA A 80 -9.09 -14.09 -3.30
C ALA A 80 -9.07 -12.63 -3.76
N MET A 81 -8.24 -12.28 -4.75
CA MET A 81 -8.20 -10.92 -5.32
C MET A 81 -9.53 -10.48 -5.92
N ALA A 82 -10.40 -11.41 -6.34
CA ALA A 82 -11.71 -11.09 -6.88
C ALA A 82 -12.60 -10.29 -5.90
N CYS A 83 -12.34 -10.35 -4.59
CA CYS A 83 -13.06 -9.54 -3.60
C CYS A 83 -12.82 -8.02 -3.76
N PHE A 84 -11.80 -7.61 -4.49
CA PHE A 84 -11.45 -6.21 -4.72
C PHE A 84 -12.01 -5.66 -6.04
N ALA A 85 -12.39 -6.55 -6.96
CA ALA A 85 -12.87 -6.20 -8.29
C ALA A 85 -14.00 -5.18 -8.23
N GLY A 86 -13.84 -4.08 -8.95
CA GLY A 86 -14.87 -3.06 -9.07
C GLY A 86 -15.24 -2.30 -7.78
N ARG A 87 -14.46 -2.38 -6.72
CA ARG A 87 -14.80 -1.79 -5.42
C ARG A 87 -13.88 -0.65 -5.04
N VAL A 88 -14.49 0.39 -4.45
CA VAL A 88 -13.76 1.45 -3.74
C VAL A 88 -13.79 1.12 -2.25
N LEU A 89 -12.62 1.05 -1.64
CA LEU A 89 -12.44 0.73 -0.24
C LEU A 89 -12.06 1.98 0.56
N SER A 90 -12.63 2.16 1.73
CA SER A 90 -12.16 3.16 2.71
C SER A 90 -11.02 2.57 3.53
N ILE A 91 -9.91 3.29 3.65
CA ILE A 91 -8.69 2.85 4.30
C ILE A 91 -8.61 3.48 5.69
N GLY A 92 -8.51 2.63 6.71
CA GLY A 92 -8.39 3.03 8.12
C GLY A 92 -6.95 3.27 8.56
N ASP A 93 -6.76 3.59 9.84
CA ASP A 93 -5.42 3.89 10.41
C ASP A 93 -4.49 2.67 10.34
N ALA A 94 -5.02 1.48 10.64
CA ALA A 94 -4.23 0.25 10.63
C ALA A 94 -3.70 -0.08 9.22
N GLU A 95 -4.52 0.10 8.19
CA GLU A 95 -4.11 -0.12 6.81
C GLU A 95 -3.13 0.96 6.33
N ARG A 96 -3.31 2.21 6.78
CA ARG A 96 -2.36 3.31 6.49
C ARG A 96 -0.97 3.05 7.07
N GLU A 97 -0.86 2.37 8.22
CA GLU A 97 0.43 1.96 8.77
C GLU A 97 1.21 1.02 7.82
N TYR A 98 0.52 0.10 7.15
CA TYR A 98 1.17 -0.76 6.13
C TYR A 98 1.61 0.04 4.91
N LEU A 99 0.77 0.95 4.41
CA LEU A 99 1.14 1.83 3.29
C LEU A 99 2.37 2.68 3.64
N ALA A 100 2.38 3.31 4.82
CA ALA A 100 3.51 4.11 5.27
C ALA A 100 4.80 3.29 5.38
N ARG A 101 4.71 2.04 5.87
CA ARG A 101 5.85 1.13 5.94
C ARG A 101 6.36 0.76 4.54
N ILE A 102 5.46 0.43 3.61
CA ILE A 102 5.83 0.11 2.23
C ILE A 102 6.59 1.28 1.60
N ILE A 103 6.06 2.51 1.70
CA ILE A 103 6.70 3.71 1.14
C ILE A 103 8.07 3.95 1.78
N LYS A 104 8.18 3.86 3.11
CA LYS A 104 9.45 4.04 3.83
C LYS A 104 10.52 3.03 3.41
N GLU A 105 10.15 1.75 3.31
CA GLU A 105 11.08 0.70 2.90
C GLU A 105 11.45 0.85 1.42
N ALA A 106 10.51 1.27 0.56
CA ALA A 106 10.78 1.51 -0.86
C ALA A 106 11.73 2.70 -1.06
N ASP A 107 11.55 3.79 -0.34
CA ASP A 107 12.44 4.96 -0.37
C ASP A 107 13.87 4.60 0.05
N ALA A 108 14.02 3.69 1.01
CA ALA A 108 15.32 3.20 1.45
C ALA A 108 15.92 2.13 0.50
N ALA A 109 15.09 1.31 -0.15
CA ALA A 109 15.53 0.20 -0.99
C ALA A 109 15.93 0.63 -2.40
N PHE A 110 15.32 1.68 -2.93
CA PHE A 110 15.49 2.07 -4.33
C PHE A 110 16.16 3.44 -4.46
N SER A 111 17.07 3.54 -5.45
CA SER A 111 17.70 4.82 -5.83
C SER A 111 16.85 5.61 -6.82
N THR A 112 15.89 4.97 -7.47
CA THR A 112 14.94 5.62 -8.36
C THR A 112 13.92 6.41 -7.53
N PRO A 113 13.67 7.69 -7.81
CA PRO A 113 12.66 8.46 -7.12
C PRO A 113 11.27 7.81 -7.25
N LEU A 114 10.55 7.70 -6.13
CA LEU A 114 9.20 7.09 -6.12
C LEU A 114 8.12 7.97 -6.76
N ASN A 115 8.43 9.23 -7.03
CA ASN A 115 7.51 10.21 -7.61
C ASN A 115 7.68 10.42 -9.12
N ASP A 116 8.50 9.61 -9.79
CA ASP A 116 8.66 9.67 -11.25
C ASP A 116 7.60 8.81 -11.96
N PRO A 117 6.59 9.41 -12.63
CA PRO A 117 5.53 8.68 -13.31
C PRO A 117 5.98 7.97 -14.60
N TYR A 118 7.19 8.26 -15.08
CA TYR A 118 7.74 7.65 -16.30
C TYR A 118 8.66 6.47 -16.01
N THR A 119 8.95 6.23 -14.74
CA THR A 119 9.79 5.10 -14.32
C THR A 119 9.03 3.78 -14.46
N LYS A 120 9.57 2.90 -15.30
CA LYS A 120 9.07 1.52 -15.51
C LYS A 120 9.73 0.50 -14.58
N GLN A 121 10.86 0.83 -13.99
CA GLN A 121 11.62 -0.08 -13.14
C GLN A 121 12.31 0.68 -12.01
N LEU A 122 12.08 0.23 -10.80
CA LEU A 122 12.79 0.73 -9.62
C LEU A 122 14.17 0.07 -9.55
N LEU A 123 15.21 0.89 -9.49
CA LEU A 123 16.60 0.44 -9.38
C LEU A 123 16.98 0.33 -7.90
N ARG A 124 17.48 -0.83 -7.50
CA ARG A 124 17.92 -1.07 -6.12
C ARG A 124 19.09 -0.13 -5.76
N ALA A 125 18.98 0.52 -4.60
CA ALA A 125 20.05 1.37 -4.10
C ALA A 125 21.30 0.53 -3.73
N PRO A 126 22.53 1.04 -3.97
CA PRO A 126 23.77 0.32 -3.64
C PRO A 126 23.89 -0.07 -2.15
N HIS A 127 23.30 0.74 -1.27
CA HIS A 127 23.32 0.55 0.19
C HIS A 127 21.91 0.31 0.74
N ALA A 128 21.04 -0.32 -0.05
CA ALA A 128 19.71 -0.70 0.41
C ALA A 128 19.77 -1.52 1.69
N PRO A 129 18.94 -1.22 2.70
CA PRO A 129 18.92 -1.97 3.96
C PRO A 129 18.63 -3.44 3.73
N LEU A 130 19.23 -4.30 4.56
CA LEU A 130 18.96 -5.74 4.52
C LEU A 130 17.47 -6.00 4.73
N GLY A 131 16.87 -6.75 3.81
CA GLY A 131 15.47 -7.16 3.93
C GLY A 131 14.44 -6.09 3.61
N ALA A 132 14.81 -4.91 3.09
CA ALA A 132 13.85 -3.86 2.76
C ALA A 132 12.80 -4.33 1.73
N GLU A 133 13.22 -5.01 0.66
CA GLU A 133 12.29 -5.55 -0.35
C GLU A 133 11.37 -6.64 0.23
N GLN A 134 11.87 -7.47 1.16
CA GLN A 134 11.08 -8.45 1.89
C GLN A 134 10.04 -7.78 2.79
N LEU A 135 10.40 -6.67 3.45
CA LEU A 135 9.47 -5.89 4.27
C LEU A 135 8.39 -5.20 3.44
N ILE A 136 8.72 -4.74 2.23
CA ILE A 136 7.72 -4.26 1.26
C ILE A 136 6.73 -5.37 0.94
N GLY A 137 7.22 -6.55 0.53
CA GLY A 137 6.37 -7.70 0.19
C GLY A 137 5.49 -8.15 1.35
N ALA A 138 6.07 -8.35 2.54
CA ALA A 138 5.35 -8.78 3.74
C ALA A 138 4.27 -7.75 4.18
N SER A 139 4.57 -6.45 4.07
CA SER A 139 3.63 -5.38 4.40
C SER A 139 2.48 -5.32 3.40
N LEU A 140 2.76 -5.49 2.10
CA LEU A 140 1.76 -5.56 1.04
C LEU A 140 0.85 -6.77 1.24
N GLU A 141 1.42 -7.96 1.46
CA GLU A 141 0.65 -9.18 1.69
C GLU A 141 -0.25 -9.04 2.92
N SER A 142 0.26 -8.50 4.02
CA SER A 142 -0.52 -8.23 5.22
C SER A 142 -1.68 -7.29 4.94
N LEU A 143 -1.42 -6.18 4.24
CA LEU A 143 -2.45 -5.21 3.83
C LEU A 143 -3.56 -5.89 3.03
N LEU A 144 -3.19 -6.67 2.00
CA LEU A 144 -4.15 -7.37 1.14
C LEU A 144 -5.01 -8.37 1.93
N VAL A 145 -4.41 -9.13 2.85
CA VAL A 145 -5.14 -10.08 3.71
C VAL A 145 -6.13 -9.36 4.63
N TYR A 146 -5.74 -8.24 5.26
CA TYR A 146 -6.65 -7.45 6.11
C TYR A 146 -7.80 -6.85 5.31
N LEU A 147 -7.52 -6.30 4.13
CA LEU A 147 -8.54 -5.75 3.24
C LEU A 147 -9.50 -6.84 2.74
N ALA A 148 -8.99 -8.02 2.36
CA ALA A 148 -9.80 -9.16 1.93
C ALA A 148 -10.74 -9.64 3.05
N ARG A 149 -10.25 -9.87 4.26
CA ARG A 149 -11.06 -10.25 5.42
C ARG A 149 -12.19 -9.27 5.68
N ARG A 150 -11.88 -7.98 5.62
CA ARG A 150 -12.89 -6.93 5.79
C ARG A 150 -13.91 -6.91 4.66
N SER A 151 -13.49 -7.20 3.43
CA SER A 151 -14.36 -7.23 2.26
C SER A 151 -15.29 -8.45 2.23
N THR A 152 -14.89 -9.57 2.84
CA THR A 152 -15.68 -10.80 2.96
C THR A 152 -16.52 -10.88 4.24
N GLY A 153 -16.40 -9.90 5.13
CA GLY A 153 -17.08 -9.92 6.43
C GLY A 153 -16.42 -10.83 7.46
N GLU A 154 -15.28 -11.43 7.15
CA GLU A 154 -14.49 -12.28 8.04
C GLU A 154 -13.55 -11.50 8.96
N ALA A 155 -13.50 -10.18 8.81
CA ALA A 155 -12.71 -9.35 9.70
C ALA A 155 -13.24 -9.55 11.13
N PRO A 156 -12.40 -9.92 12.11
CA PRO A 156 -12.77 -9.81 13.49
C PRO A 156 -13.22 -8.38 13.67
N ALA A 157 -14.41 -8.19 14.27
CA ALA A 157 -14.82 -6.87 14.70
C ALA A 157 -13.67 -6.36 15.56
N HIS A 158 -12.82 -5.51 15.00
CA HIS A 158 -11.87 -4.77 15.78
C HIS A 158 -12.74 -3.85 16.66
N SER A 159 -13.24 -4.44 17.75
CA SER A 159 -13.59 -3.62 18.87
C SER A 159 -12.35 -2.82 19.15
N ALA A 160 -12.48 -1.52 19.22
CA ALA A 160 -11.44 -0.61 19.66
C ALA A 160 -11.07 -0.84 21.14
N ALA A 161 -11.09 -2.08 21.59
CA ALA A 161 -10.52 -2.50 22.84
C ALA A 161 -9.03 -2.31 22.69
N LYS A 162 -8.55 -1.13 23.12
CA LYS A 162 -7.12 -0.90 23.35
C LYS A 162 -6.64 -2.11 24.16
N PRO A 163 -5.63 -2.88 23.68
CA PRO A 163 -5.08 -3.97 24.45
C PRO A 163 -4.77 -3.40 25.83
N THR A 164 -5.26 -4.07 26.88
CA THR A 164 -4.99 -3.64 28.24
C THR A 164 -3.50 -3.47 28.41
N SER A 165 -3.07 -2.42 29.10
CA SER A 165 -1.66 -2.06 29.26
C SER A 165 -0.77 -3.23 29.70
N LEU A 166 -1.33 -4.20 30.44
CA LEU A 166 -0.68 -5.42 30.90
C LEU A 166 -0.30 -6.40 29.77
N ILE A 167 -1.18 -6.64 28.79
CA ILE A 167 -0.88 -7.53 27.65
C ILE A 167 0.20 -6.90 26.76
N ARG A 168 0.16 -5.58 26.59
CA ARG A 168 1.12 -4.84 25.78
C ARG A 168 2.51 -4.81 26.44
N ALA A 169 2.58 -4.60 27.75
CA ALA A 169 3.82 -4.61 28.50
C ALA A 169 4.45 -6.01 28.54
N HIS A 170 3.63 -7.03 28.79
CA HIS A 170 4.12 -8.42 28.93
C HIS A 170 4.65 -8.99 27.60
N SER A 171 3.90 -8.84 26.50
CA SER A 171 4.36 -9.32 25.20
C SER A 171 5.56 -8.56 24.61
N GLN A 172 5.67 -7.26 24.89
CA GLN A 172 6.86 -6.49 24.49
C GLN A 172 8.07 -6.86 25.33
N GLN A 173 7.92 -7.05 26.64
CA GLN A 173 9.03 -7.44 27.52
C GLN A 173 9.54 -8.84 27.17
N GLU A 174 8.66 -9.83 27.01
CA GLU A 174 9.06 -11.18 26.60
C GLU A 174 9.76 -11.21 25.22
N PHE A 175 9.32 -10.38 24.29
CA PHE A 175 9.98 -10.26 22.99
C PHE A 175 11.38 -9.67 23.13
N VAL A 176 11.53 -8.57 23.87
CA VAL A 176 12.82 -7.91 24.11
C VAL A 176 13.78 -8.86 24.84
N ASP A 177 13.30 -9.57 25.85
CA ASP A 177 14.12 -10.51 26.63
C ASP A 177 14.60 -11.69 25.79
N ARG A 178 13.75 -12.22 24.90
CA ARG A 178 14.16 -13.28 23.94
C ARG A 178 15.16 -12.78 22.90
N VAL A 179 14.98 -11.58 22.38
CA VAL A 179 15.94 -10.96 21.44
C VAL A 179 17.28 -10.74 22.14
N ARG A 180 17.28 -10.19 23.35
CA ARG A 180 18.50 -9.99 24.14
C ARG A 180 19.24 -11.30 24.40
N ALA A 181 18.54 -12.33 24.90
CA ALA A 181 19.11 -13.65 25.15
C ALA A 181 19.69 -14.30 23.89
N TYR A 182 19.02 -14.12 22.75
CA TYR A 182 19.52 -14.60 21.46
C TYR A 182 20.80 -13.87 21.04
N LEU A 183 20.85 -12.55 21.19
CA LEU A 183 22.02 -11.74 20.83
C LEU A 183 23.20 -12.05 21.72
N GLU A 184 22.99 -12.15 23.04
CA GLU A 184 24.02 -12.52 24.00
C GLU A 184 24.66 -13.91 23.73
N LYS A 185 23.83 -14.84 23.22
CA LYS A 185 24.28 -16.20 22.90
C LYS A 185 25.00 -16.32 21.55
N ASN A 186 24.76 -15.42 20.60
CA ASN A 186 25.22 -15.58 19.22
C ASN A 186 26.15 -14.46 18.72
N ILE A 187 26.47 -13.46 19.54
CA ILE A 187 27.33 -12.32 19.18
C ILE A 187 28.49 -12.17 20.21
N SER A 188 29.00 -13.28 20.76
CA SER A 188 30.22 -13.32 21.57
C SER A 188 31.43 -13.59 20.70
#